data_ccc956d959e8d6c03c8804f9ecd3fa6b
#
_entry.id   ccc956d959e8d6c03c8804f9ecd3fa6b
#
_cell.length_a   1.000
_cell.length_b   1.000
_cell.length_c   1.000
_cell.angle_alpha   90.00
_cell.angle_beta   90.00
_cell.angle_gamma   90.00
#
_symmetry.space_group_name_H-M   'P 1'
#
loop_
_entity.id
_entity.type
_entity.pdbx_description
1 polymer ?
#
loop_
_entity_poly.entity_id
_entity_poly.type
_entity_poly.pdbx_seq_one_letter_code
_entity_poly.pdbx_strand_id
1 'polypeptide(L)'
;MKNNKIENSKLKFFSIINKLKNKDYNEALKELNQLNENENDKVEIIKLKSFIYLQLKDWNKVIYYNEKLIEINENNFETYSAIGVANFNLGNLKKSIKFFENSINNNINFIQGYENLGIVLKRLGDFKKSTEYFSKGLKINSNNLRIKQNLIDNFNYFDSKNIVDSTLCKINSKILELGKLPININDNNELFRLFSKTEEYLSTTDPIIYNETQIFRKNKKNLNCSRHLKIFNDFSVIPRFCFGCFKVQIQMKNVAELIKLYFLFNILDLPNIRKCVVELRKNVNGNYKGYIFTSSISEAKKILEKLKSNCDEKKLNYKKIEIKHGCTEYYEKFPEFKLIKKDECLNIYKENWLSIENKFDKENLILEQDRERRFSNTINTFNLSDYLVIKNWLSYAKIIRDESYKYIFDKKLNNIFFKNILDPQIKLRNKELL
;
A
#
# COMPACT_ATOMS: atom_id res chain seq x y z
N MET A 1 25.96 40.62 34.50
CA MET A 1 26.07 39.13 34.41
C MET A 1 24.76 38.45 33.96
N LYS A 2 23.56 38.86 34.39
CA LYS A 2 22.31 38.25 33.93
C LYS A 2 22.01 38.45 32.42
N ASN A 3 22.28 39.66 31.87
CA ASN A 3 22.01 39.96 30.46
C ASN A 3 22.91 39.15 29.49
N ASN A 4 24.19 38.96 29.81
CA ASN A 4 25.10 38.15 28.98
C ASN A 4 24.73 36.65 28.97
N LYS A 5 24.10 36.11 30.04
CA LYS A 5 23.62 34.73 30.06
C LYS A 5 22.39 34.53 29.19
N ILE A 6 21.47 35.52 29.14
CA ILE A 6 20.24 35.44 28.33
C ILE A 6 20.57 35.57 26.84
N GLU A 7 21.53 36.45 26.51
CA GLU A 7 21.97 36.66 25.13
C GLU A 7 22.71 35.42 24.57
N ASN A 8 23.51 34.77 25.40
CA ASN A 8 24.25 33.54 25.06
C ASN A 8 23.30 32.33 24.92
N SER A 9 22.21 32.25 25.68
CA SER A 9 21.15 31.25 25.54
C SER A 9 20.41 31.41 24.20
N LYS A 10 20.00 32.63 23.83
CA LYS A 10 19.33 32.92 22.56
C LYS A 10 20.19 32.54 21.33
N LEU A 11 21.49 32.87 21.38
CA LEU A 11 22.43 32.54 20.31
C LEU A 11 22.55 31.01 20.13
N LYS A 12 22.59 30.25 21.23
CA LYS A 12 22.62 28.78 21.20
C LYS A 12 21.33 28.19 20.61
N PHE A 13 20.16 28.68 21.01
CA PHE A 13 18.89 28.25 20.40
C PHE A 13 18.85 28.54 18.90
N PHE A 14 19.34 29.69 18.47
CA PHE A 14 19.44 30.02 17.05
C PHE A 14 20.34 29.03 16.27
N SER A 15 21.50 28.66 16.84
CA SER A 15 22.40 27.64 16.29
C SER A 15 21.69 26.30 16.15
N ILE A 16 21.00 25.87 17.20
CA ILE A 16 20.22 24.61 17.20
C ILE A 16 19.14 24.61 16.11
N ILE A 17 18.36 25.70 15.99
CA ILE A 17 17.31 25.81 14.96
C ILE A 17 17.93 25.75 13.54
N ASN A 18 19.08 26.36 13.31
CA ASN A 18 19.77 26.27 12.02
C ASN A 18 20.22 24.85 11.71
N LYS A 19 20.74 24.10 12.70
CA LYS A 19 21.09 22.68 12.54
C LYS A 19 19.86 21.82 12.24
N LEU A 20 18.74 22.09 12.88
CA LEU A 20 17.47 21.40 12.58
C LEU A 20 16.99 21.66 11.14
N LYS A 21 17.12 22.89 10.64
CA LYS A 21 16.82 23.23 9.24
C LYS A 21 17.71 22.47 8.26
N ASN A 22 19.00 22.29 8.62
CA ASN A 22 19.96 21.53 7.83
C ASN A 22 19.86 20.02 8.04
N LYS A 23 18.95 19.55 8.91
CA LYS A 23 18.76 18.13 9.29
C LYS A 23 19.96 17.52 10.04
N ASP A 24 20.79 18.34 10.65
CA ASP A 24 21.94 17.93 11.46
C ASP A 24 21.50 17.55 12.87
N TYR A 25 20.61 16.58 12.99
CA TYR A 25 19.92 16.21 14.22
C TYR A 25 20.85 15.82 15.36
N ASN A 26 21.93 15.08 15.07
CA ASN A 26 22.88 14.64 16.08
C ASN A 26 23.67 15.80 16.69
N GLU A 27 24.08 16.78 15.88
CA GLU A 27 24.79 17.97 16.37
C GLU A 27 23.83 18.91 17.12
N ALA A 28 22.57 19.04 16.64
CA ALA A 28 21.56 19.78 17.37
C ALA A 28 21.28 19.18 18.76
N LEU A 29 21.21 17.84 18.85
CA LEU A 29 21.01 17.11 20.12
C LEU A 29 22.19 17.32 21.09
N LYS A 30 23.42 17.29 20.56
CA LYS A 30 24.62 17.53 21.36
C LYS A 30 24.64 18.93 21.96
N GLU A 31 24.29 19.97 21.18
CA GLU A 31 24.15 21.33 21.70
C GLU A 31 23.01 21.46 22.72
N LEU A 32 21.85 20.85 22.46
CA LEU A 32 20.72 20.82 23.41
C LEU A 32 21.09 20.20 24.77
N ASN A 33 21.93 19.17 24.77
CA ASN A 33 22.38 18.51 25.99
C ASN A 33 23.38 19.37 26.79
N GLN A 34 24.01 20.37 26.17
CA GLN A 34 24.92 21.31 26.82
C GLN A 34 24.21 22.57 27.39
N LEU A 35 22.89 22.72 27.08
CA LEU A 35 22.11 23.80 27.67
C LEU A 35 21.78 23.45 29.11
N ASN A 36 22.09 24.39 30.03
CA ASN A 36 21.60 24.30 31.40
C ASN A 36 20.06 24.46 31.40
N GLU A 37 19.35 23.53 31.97
CA GLU A 37 17.90 23.55 32.11
C GLU A 37 17.50 24.63 33.14
N ASN A 38 17.53 25.92 32.74
CA ASN A 38 16.82 26.93 33.48
C ASN A 38 15.31 26.68 33.34
N GLU A 39 14.52 26.93 34.38
CA GLU A 39 13.08 26.63 34.38
C GLU A 39 12.33 27.19 33.15
N ASN A 40 12.73 28.35 32.66
CA ASN A 40 12.11 29.03 31.52
C ASN A 40 12.41 28.37 30.15
N ASP A 41 13.54 27.66 30.04
CA ASP A 41 13.96 27.02 28.76
C ASP A 41 13.63 25.52 28.75
N LYS A 42 13.25 24.96 29.90
CA LYS A 42 13.07 23.50 30.11
C LYS A 42 12.02 22.90 29.16
N VAL A 43 10.87 23.55 29.03
CA VAL A 43 9.76 23.09 28.18
C VAL A 43 10.19 23.05 26.71
N GLU A 44 10.84 24.12 26.25
CA GLU A 44 11.28 24.21 24.84
C GLU A 44 12.37 23.19 24.53
N ILE A 45 13.31 22.97 25.45
CA ILE A 45 14.34 21.92 25.33
C ILE A 45 13.71 20.54 25.23
N ILE A 46 12.69 20.21 26.01
CA ILE A 46 11.98 18.93 25.96
C ILE A 46 11.28 18.78 24.61
N LYS A 47 10.56 19.83 24.13
CA LYS A 47 9.89 19.83 22.85
C LYS A 47 10.90 19.59 21.69
N LEU A 48 12.03 20.29 21.69
CA LEU A 48 13.07 20.12 20.67
C LEU A 48 13.72 18.72 20.71
N LYS A 49 13.99 18.19 21.91
CA LYS A 49 14.50 16.82 22.07
C LYS A 49 13.50 15.79 21.51
N SER A 50 12.21 15.92 21.84
CA SER A 50 11.16 15.09 21.31
C SER A 50 11.11 15.12 19.77
N PHE A 51 11.15 16.32 19.19
CA PHE A 51 11.18 16.49 17.74
C PHE A 51 12.39 15.82 17.10
N ILE A 52 13.60 16.02 17.67
CA ILE A 52 14.83 15.39 17.13
C ILE A 52 14.73 13.88 17.19
N TYR A 53 14.31 13.30 18.31
CA TYR A 53 14.17 11.84 18.43
C TYR A 53 13.09 11.28 17.50
N LEU A 54 12.05 12.04 17.20
CA LEU A 54 11.06 11.68 16.17
C LEU A 54 11.72 11.58 14.79
N GLN A 55 12.60 12.52 14.43
CA GLN A 55 13.34 12.50 13.16
C GLN A 55 14.37 11.36 13.12
N LEU A 56 15.03 11.09 14.24
CA LEU A 56 15.98 9.98 14.40
C LEU A 56 15.30 8.61 14.56
N LYS A 57 13.95 8.58 14.66
CA LYS A 57 13.15 7.37 14.86
C LYS A 57 13.49 6.59 16.15
N ASP A 58 13.97 7.29 17.19
CA ASP A 58 14.15 6.71 18.52
C ASP A 58 12.83 6.79 19.28
N TRP A 59 11.95 5.84 19.01
CA TRP A 59 10.57 5.83 19.48
C TRP A 59 10.44 5.82 21.01
N ASN A 60 11.35 5.15 21.70
CA ASN A 60 11.35 5.12 23.17
C ASN A 60 11.63 6.50 23.77
N LYS A 61 12.59 7.23 23.18
CA LYS A 61 12.88 8.59 23.61
C LYS A 61 11.79 9.58 23.23
N VAL A 62 11.13 9.38 22.09
CA VAL A 62 9.92 10.16 21.73
C VAL A 62 8.87 10.02 22.83
N ILE A 63 8.56 8.80 23.26
CA ILE A 63 7.60 8.57 24.34
C ILE A 63 8.07 9.26 25.61
N TYR A 64 9.30 9.01 26.05
CA TYR A 64 9.86 9.56 27.28
C TYR A 64 9.77 11.09 27.36
N TYR A 65 10.18 11.80 26.31
CA TYR A 65 10.16 13.27 26.35
C TYR A 65 8.74 13.85 26.25
N ASN A 66 7.83 13.20 25.53
CA ASN A 66 6.44 13.64 25.48
C ASN A 66 5.66 13.32 26.77
N GLU A 67 5.97 12.21 27.47
CA GLU A 67 5.42 11.92 28.80
C GLU A 67 5.86 12.98 29.82
N LYS A 68 7.10 13.45 29.77
CA LYS A 68 7.55 14.61 30.57
C LYS A 68 6.74 15.89 30.28
N LEU A 69 6.35 16.14 29.04
CA LEU A 69 5.47 17.29 28.72
C LEU A 69 4.09 17.11 29.35
N ILE A 70 3.57 15.89 29.40
CA ILE A 70 2.30 15.59 30.06
C ILE A 70 2.40 15.81 31.57
N GLU A 71 3.48 15.35 32.22
CA GLU A 71 3.71 15.50 33.65
C GLU A 71 3.75 16.96 34.12
N ILE A 72 4.26 17.87 33.28
CA ILE A 72 4.34 19.30 33.56
C ILE A 72 3.15 20.10 33.00
N ASN A 73 2.07 19.42 32.58
CA ASN A 73 0.87 20.02 31.97
C ASN A 73 1.11 20.86 30.73
N GLU A 74 2.20 20.63 30.00
CA GLU A 74 2.55 21.25 28.72
C GLU A 74 2.16 20.38 27.53
N ASN A 75 1.13 19.57 27.70
CA ASN A 75 0.62 18.65 26.70
C ASN A 75 -0.41 19.32 25.79
N ASN A 76 -0.30 19.03 24.51
CA ASN A 76 -1.22 19.45 23.49
C ASN A 76 -1.53 18.29 22.54
N PHE A 77 -2.31 18.54 21.49
CA PHE A 77 -2.63 17.50 20.50
C PHE A 77 -1.38 16.94 19.80
N GLU A 78 -0.31 17.73 19.62
CA GLU A 78 0.95 17.31 19.02
C GLU A 78 1.70 16.33 19.91
N THR A 79 1.73 16.59 21.23
CA THR A 79 2.31 15.70 22.25
C THR A 79 1.68 14.31 22.19
N TYR A 80 0.35 14.25 22.22
CA TYR A 80 -0.37 12.98 22.11
C TYR A 80 -0.15 12.30 20.77
N SER A 81 -0.13 13.08 19.66
CA SER A 81 0.15 12.55 18.32
C SER A 81 1.54 11.92 18.23
N ALA A 82 2.57 12.57 18.78
CA ALA A 82 3.93 12.05 18.79
C ALA A 82 4.04 10.71 19.54
N ILE A 83 3.42 10.59 20.71
CA ILE A 83 3.36 9.32 21.46
C ILE A 83 2.59 8.27 20.67
N GLY A 84 1.50 8.67 20.00
CA GLY A 84 0.71 7.80 19.12
C GLY A 84 1.56 7.22 17.98
N VAL A 85 2.32 8.08 17.29
CA VAL A 85 3.25 7.66 16.20
C VAL A 85 4.33 6.73 16.73
N ALA A 86 4.93 7.03 17.86
CA ALA A 86 5.97 6.20 18.46
C ALA A 86 5.42 4.80 18.83
N ASN A 87 4.26 4.72 19.49
CA ASN A 87 3.61 3.46 19.80
C ASN A 87 3.21 2.67 18.55
N PHE A 88 2.78 3.34 17.48
CA PHE A 88 2.49 2.69 16.20
C PHE A 88 3.73 2.01 15.62
N ASN A 89 4.87 2.71 15.62
CA ASN A 89 6.11 2.16 15.09
C ASN A 89 6.71 1.06 15.98
N LEU A 90 6.46 1.09 17.28
CA LEU A 90 6.80 0.02 18.22
C LEU A 90 5.81 -1.17 18.19
N GLY A 91 4.75 -1.11 17.36
CA GLY A 91 3.73 -2.16 17.25
C GLY A 91 2.69 -2.16 18.37
N ASN A 92 2.74 -1.19 19.28
CA ASN A 92 1.79 -1.04 20.39
C ASN A 92 0.46 -0.41 19.90
N LEU A 93 -0.22 -1.08 18.95
CA LEU A 93 -1.33 -0.50 18.20
C LEU A 93 -2.49 -0.03 19.09
N LYS A 94 -2.82 -0.78 20.17
CA LYS A 94 -3.88 -0.37 21.10
C LYS A 94 -3.54 0.93 21.85
N LYS A 95 -2.28 1.08 22.26
CA LYS A 95 -1.82 2.33 22.89
C LYS A 95 -1.82 3.47 21.88
N SER A 96 -1.37 3.21 20.66
CA SER A 96 -1.37 4.19 19.57
C SER A 96 -2.78 4.75 19.31
N ILE A 97 -3.81 3.90 19.26
CA ILE A 97 -5.21 4.33 19.12
C ILE A 97 -5.58 5.34 20.21
N LYS A 98 -5.38 4.95 21.49
CA LYS A 98 -5.72 5.81 22.63
C LYS A 98 -5.06 7.19 22.54
N PHE A 99 -3.79 7.24 22.16
CA PHE A 99 -3.07 8.51 22.06
C PHE A 99 -3.54 9.35 20.86
N PHE A 100 -3.88 8.75 19.73
CA PHE A 100 -4.46 9.50 18.61
C PHE A 100 -5.88 10.00 18.92
N GLU A 101 -6.69 9.23 19.65
CA GLU A 101 -8.00 9.68 20.13
C GLU A 101 -7.85 10.89 21.07
N ASN A 102 -6.90 10.86 22.01
CA ASN A 102 -6.59 11.99 22.87
C ASN A 102 -6.12 13.21 22.03
N SER A 103 -5.31 13.01 21.03
CA SER A 103 -4.86 14.08 20.11
C SER A 103 -6.05 14.75 19.41
N ILE A 104 -6.99 13.97 18.88
CA ILE A 104 -8.20 14.48 18.23
C ILE A 104 -9.12 15.19 19.23
N ASN A 105 -9.27 14.65 20.45
CA ASN A 105 -10.07 15.26 21.50
C ASN A 105 -9.52 16.63 21.94
N ASN A 106 -8.19 16.79 21.93
CA ASN A 106 -7.54 18.08 22.23
C ASN A 106 -7.66 19.09 21.07
N ASN A 107 -7.74 18.62 19.83
CA ASN A 107 -7.96 19.47 18.67
C ASN A 107 -8.76 18.70 17.61
N ILE A 108 -10.07 18.95 17.57
CA ILE A 108 -10.98 18.28 16.64
C ILE A 108 -10.68 18.60 15.17
N ASN A 109 -9.98 19.67 14.88
CA ASN A 109 -9.58 20.06 13.52
C ASN A 109 -8.19 19.51 13.13
N PHE A 110 -7.57 18.71 13.98
CA PHE A 110 -6.26 18.11 13.69
C PHE A 110 -6.36 16.96 12.70
N ILE A 111 -6.32 17.25 11.43
CA ILE A 111 -6.49 16.31 10.30
C ILE A 111 -5.55 15.11 10.39
N GLN A 112 -4.27 15.36 10.76
CA GLN A 112 -3.26 14.31 10.88
C GLN A 112 -3.63 13.26 11.94
N GLY A 113 -4.34 13.66 13.01
CA GLY A 113 -4.87 12.73 14.01
C GLY A 113 -5.85 11.73 13.42
N TYR A 114 -6.80 12.20 12.59
CA TYR A 114 -7.75 11.33 11.89
C TYR A 114 -7.05 10.41 10.89
N GLU A 115 -6.07 10.93 10.14
CA GLU A 115 -5.28 10.14 9.21
C GLU A 115 -4.55 9.01 9.94
N ASN A 116 -3.80 9.35 10.99
CA ASN A 116 -3.02 8.38 11.75
C ASN A 116 -3.90 7.32 12.41
N LEU A 117 -5.00 7.73 13.03
CA LEU A 117 -5.94 6.80 13.65
C LEU A 117 -6.58 5.87 12.63
N GLY A 118 -6.98 6.40 11.47
CA GLY A 118 -7.48 5.60 10.35
C GLY A 118 -6.46 4.56 9.87
N ILE A 119 -5.18 4.93 9.77
CA ILE A 119 -4.09 4.02 9.38
C ILE A 119 -3.90 2.90 10.42
N VAL A 120 -3.91 3.23 11.73
CA VAL A 120 -3.77 2.21 12.78
C VAL A 120 -4.93 1.22 12.75
N LEU A 121 -6.15 1.70 12.60
CA LEU A 121 -7.35 0.87 12.52
C LEU A 121 -7.33 -0.02 11.27
N LYS A 122 -6.92 0.51 10.11
CA LYS A 122 -6.68 -0.26 8.89
C LYS A 122 -5.67 -1.38 9.12
N ARG A 123 -4.58 -1.09 9.83
CA ARG A 123 -3.56 -2.08 10.18
C ARG A 123 -4.10 -3.17 11.11
N LEU A 124 -5.05 -2.85 11.97
CA LEU A 124 -5.77 -3.81 12.82
C LEU A 124 -6.84 -4.61 12.07
N GLY A 125 -7.16 -4.25 10.82
CA GLY A 125 -8.25 -4.87 10.05
C GLY A 125 -9.64 -4.32 10.40
N ASP A 126 -9.74 -3.28 11.23
CA ASP A 126 -11.02 -2.58 11.50
C ASP A 126 -11.28 -1.54 10.39
N PHE A 127 -11.58 -2.06 9.19
CA PHE A 127 -11.80 -1.22 8.02
C PHE A 127 -13.02 -0.33 8.15
N LYS A 128 -14.03 -0.73 8.93
CA LYS A 128 -15.20 0.08 9.19
C LYS A 128 -14.83 1.36 9.92
N LYS A 129 -14.24 1.25 11.11
CA LYS A 129 -13.81 2.42 11.89
C LYS A 129 -12.74 3.22 11.15
N SER A 130 -11.80 2.56 10.48
CA SER A 130 -10.81 3.24 9.63
C SER A 130 -11.48 4.14 8.59
N THR A 131 -12.50 3.63 7.90
CA THR A 131 -13.29 4.39 6.90
C THR A 131 -14.03 5.56 7.52
N GLU A 132 -14.60 5.38 8.72
CA GLU A 132 -15.29 6.46 9.47
C GLU A 132 -14.32 7.59 9.83
N TYR A 133 -13.12 7.28 10.33
CA TYR A 133 -12.12 8.29 10.67
C TYR A 133 -11.53 8.99 9.45
N PHE A 134 -11.25 8.28 8.37
CA PHE A 134 -10.85 8.93 7.11
C PHE A 134 -11.96 9.85 6.58
N SER A 135 -13.22 9.44 6.67
CA SER A 135 -14.36 10.27 6.26
C SER A 135 -14.47 11.54 7.11
N LYS A 136 -14.25 11.46 8.43
CA LYS A 136 -14.18 12.62 9.32
C LYS A 136 -13.03 13.57 8.94
N GLY A 137 -11.85 13.05 8.66
CA GLY A 137 -10.71 13.86 8.20
C GLY A 137 -11.00 14.58 6.88
N LEU A 138 -11.69 13.93 5.93
CA LEU A 138 -12.11 14.56 4.67
C LEU A 138 -13.21 15.59 4.82
N LYS A 139 -14.02 15.56 5.88
CA LYS A 139 -14.96 16.65 6.20
C LYS A 139 -14.23 17.94 6.60
N ILE A 140 -13.05 17.81 7.24
CA ILE A 140 -12.22 18.96 7.63
C ILE A 140 -11.44 19.50 6.42
N ASN A 141 -10.82 18.61 5.63
CA ASN A 141 -10.11 18.95 4.41
C ASN A 141 -10.42 17.93 3.31
N SER A 142 -11.37 18.30 2.46
CA SER A 142 -11.82 17.45 1.34
C SER A 142 -10.72 17.15 0.31
N ASN A 143 -9.64 17.94 0.26
CA ASN A 143 -8.55 17.81 -0.69
C ASN A 143 -7.34 17.04 -0.18
N ASN A 144 -7.39 16.48 1.03
CA ASN A 144 -6.28 15.67 1.54
C ASN A 144 -6.12 14.36 0.73
N LEU A 145 -5.10 14.35 -0.13
CA LEU A 145 -4.83 13.23 -1.04
C LEU A 145 -4.52 11.92 -0.31
N ARG A 146 -3.77 11.99 0.80
CA ARG A 146 -3.38 10.79 1.55
C ARG A 146 -4.59 10.12 2.21
N ILE A 147 -5.47 10.91 2.80
CA ILE A 147 -6.72 10.39 3.39
C ILE A 147 -7.62 9.83 2.29
N LYS A 148 -7.78 10.54 1.14
CA LYS A 148 -8.55 10.01 -0.01
C LYS A 148 -8.02 8.65 -0.47
N GLN A 149 -6.72 8.52 -0.67
CA GLN A 149 -6.09 7.27 -1.10
C GLN A 149 -6.32 6.15 -0.08
N ASN A 150 -6.08 6.41 1.21
CA ASN A 150 -6.31 5.41 2.26
C ASN A 150 -7.78 4.99 2.39
N LEU A 151 -8.71 5.93 2.20
CA LEU A 151 -10.14 5.63 2.17
C LEU A 151 -10.51 4.73 1.00
N ILE A 152 -10.01 5.04 -0.20
CA ILE A 152 -10.25 4.25 -1.41
C ILE A 152 -9.66 2.84 -1.26
N ASP A 153 -8.47 2.72 -0.68
CA ASP A 153 -7.88 1.41 -0.39
C ASP A 153 -8.77 0.53 0.51
N ASN A 154 -9.48 1.14 1.48
CA ASN A 154 -10.37 0.41 2.36
C ASN A 154 -11.56 -0.21 1.62
N PHE A 155 -11.99 0.35 0.49
CA PHE A 155 -13.08 -0.18 -0.32
C PHE A 155 -12.77 -1.57 -0.90
N ASN A 156 -11.52 -1.98 -0.94
CA ASN A 156 -11.15 -3.35 -1.28
C ASN A 156 -11.53 -4.38 -0.19
N TYR A 157 -11.79 -3.93 1.04
CA TYR A 157 -11.97 -4.79 2.21
C TYR A 157 -13.29 -4.59 2.94
N PHE A 158 -13.98 -3.48 2.68
CA PHE A 158 -15.16 -3.09 3.43
C PHE A 158 -16.24 -2.47 2.53
N ASP A 159 -17.47 -2.98 2.65
CA ASP A 159 -18.65 -2.37 2.03
C ASP A 159 -19.08 -1.13 2.80
N SER A 160 -18.89 0.04 2.18
CA SER A 160 -19.16 1.34 2.80
C SER A 160 -20.64 1.75 2.84
N LYS A 161 -21.56 0.84 2.53
CA LYS A 161 -23.01 1.12 2.39
C LYS A 161 -23.61 1.88 3.58
N ASN A 162 -23.15 1.60 4.79
CA ASN A 162 -23.70 2.20 6.01
C ASN A 162 -23.00 3.51 6.42
N ILE A 163 -22.01 4.00 5.65
CA ILE A 163 -21.31 5.27 5.92
C ILE A 163 -21.89 6.34 5.02
N VAL A 164 -22.96 6.95 5.48
CA VAL A 164 -23.77 7.91 4.69
C VAL A 164 -23.18 9.32 4.61
N ASP A 165 -22.24 9.66 5.48
CA ASP A 165 -21.71 11.02 5.61
C ASP A 165 -20.52 11.35 4.68
N SER A 166 -20.06 10.39 3.87
CA SER A 166 -18.96 10.55 2.95
C SER A 166 -19.41 10.40 1.51
N THR A 167 -19.14 11.40 0.67
CA THR A 167 -19.44 11.37 -0.76
C THR A 167 -18.77 10.17 -1.45
N LEU A 168 -17.49 9.90 -1.14
CA LEU A 168 -16.78 8.75 -1.72
C LEU A 168 -17.39 7.41 -1.29
N CYS A 169 -17.84 7.30 -0.04
CA CYS A 169 -18.52 6.09 0.42
C CYS A 169 -19.86 5.87 -0.29
N LYS A 170 -20.64 6.94 -0.50
CA LYS A 170 -21.90 6.87 -1.26
C LYS A 170 -21.67 6.44 -2.71
N ILE A 171 -20.65 7.01 -3.36
CA ILE A 171 -20.29 6.64 -4.74
C ILE A 171 -19.82 5.19 -4.79
N ASN A 172 -18.94 4.78 -3.89
CA ASN A 172 -18.47 3.39 -3.82
C ASN A 172 -19.63 2.40 -3.64
N SER A 173 -20.61 2.74 -2.80
CA SER A 173 -21.79 1.89 -2.59
C SER A 173 -22.62 1.73 -3.86
N LYS A 174 -22.83 2.81 -4.64
CA LYS A 174 -23.48 2.73 -5.95
C LYS A 174 -22.71 1.87 -6.94
N ILE A 175 -21.37 1.98 -6.97
CA ILE A 175 -20.51 1.16 -7.83
C ILE A 175 -20.57 -0.31 -7.42
N LEU A 176 -20.56 -0.61 -6.12
CA LEU A 176 -20.73 -1.98 -5.61
C LEU A 176 -22.06 -2.60 -6.04
N GLU A 177 -23.16 -1.84 -6.02
CA GLU A 177 -24.45 -2.33 -6.50
C GLU A 177 -24.42 -2.64 -8.01
N LEU A 178 -23.78 -1.80 -8.82
CA LEU A 178 -23.54 -2.10 -10.24
C LEU A 178 -22.71 -3.36 -10.43
N GLY A 179 -21.66 -3.54 -9.63
CA GLY A 179 -20.75 -4.68 -9.72
C GLY A 179 -21.36 -6.01 -9.26
N LYS A 180 -22.52 -5.99 -8.56
CA LYS A 180 -23.27 -7.19 -8.17
C LYS A 180 -24.16 -7.73 -9.30
N LEU A 181 -24.45 -6.90 -10.30
CA LEU A 181 -25.25 -7.34 -11.44
C LEU A 181 -24.45 -8.39 -12.23
N PRO A 182 -25.14 -9.41 -12.79
CA PRO A 182 -24.49 -10.36 -13.66
C PRO A 182 -23.91 -9.62 -14.88
N ILE A 183 -22.60 -9.69 -15.05
CA ILE A 183 -21.89 -9.04 -16.14
C ILE A 183 -21.45 -10.14 -17.11
N ASN A 184 -21.93 -10.07 -18.34
CA ASN A 184 -21.37 -10.88 -19.42
C ASN A 184 -20.02 -10.30 -19.83
N ILE A 185 -18.94 -10.89 -19.33
CA ILE A 185 -17.57 -10.43 -19.59
C ILE A 185 -17.18 -10.48 -21.08
N ASN A 186 -17.93 -11.22 -21.90
CA ASN A 186 -17.73 -11.30 -23.34
C ASN A 186 -18.42 -10.18 -24.12
N ASP A 187 -19.36 -9.47 -23.49
CA ASP A 187 -20.03 -8.33 -24.08
C ASP A 187 -19.32 -7.02 -23.71
N ASN A 188 -18.56 -6.48 -24.66
CA ASN A 188 -17.88 -5.21 -24.46
C ASN A 188 -18.87 -4.05 -24.20
N ASN A 189 -20.12 -4.12 -24.70
CA ASN A 189 -21.12 -3.08 -24.46
C ASN A 189 -21.57 -3.06 -23.00
N GLU A 190 -21.66 -4.24 -22.34
CA GLU A 190 -21.97 -4.29 -20.91
C GLU A 190 -20.83 -3.67 -20.09
N LEU A 191 -19.59 -3.99 -20.41
CA LEU A 191 -18.41 -3.36 -19.79
C LEU A 191 -18.40 -1.86 -20.02
N PHE A 192 -18.65 -1.42 -21.25
CA PHE A 192 -18.74 0.00 -21.60
C PHE A 192 -19.82 0.72 -20.76
N ARG A 193 -21.02 0.14 -20.65
CA ARG A 193 -22.12 0.70 -19.83
C ARG A 193 -21.73 0.79 -18.35
N LEU A 194 -21.08 -0.25 -17.80
CA LEU A 194 -20.60 -0.27 -16.42
C LEU A 194 -19.64 0.89 -16.15
N PHE A 195 -18.65 1.08 -17.04
CA PHE A 195 -17.65 2.13 -16.90
C PHE A 195 -18.24 3.53 -17.12
N SER A 196 -19.11 3.69 -18.12
CA SER A 196 -19.78 4.97 -18.38
C SER A 196 -20.66 5.42 -17.22
N LYS A 197 -21.40 4.48 -16.60
CA LYS A 197 -22.24 4.78 -15.43
C LYS A 197 -21.41 5.09 -14.20
N THR A 198 -20.26 4.43 -14.05
CA THR A 198 -19.31 4.74 -12.98
C THR A 198 -18.71 6.14 -13.13
N GLU A 199 -18.35 6.57 -14.34
CA GLU A 199 -17.92 7.96 -14.62
C GLU A 199 -19.01 8.98 -14.33
N GLU A 200 -20.27 8.67 -14.63
CA GLU A 200 -21.41 9.53 -14.29
C GLU A 200 -21.49 9.76 -12.78
N TYR A 201 -21.34 8.70 -11.95
CA TYR A 201 -21.31 8.85 -10.49
C TYR A 201 -20.14 9.69 -9.99
N LEU A 202 -19.01 9.69 -10.70
CA LEU A 202 -17.81 10.45 -10.36
C LEU A 202 -17.83 11.88 -10.87
N SER A 203 -18.74 12.23 -11.80
CA SER A 203 -18.81 13.56 -12.42
C SER A 203 -19.06 14.70 -11.44
N THR A 204 -19.62 14.39 -10.27
CA THR A 204 -19.90 15.33 -9.17
C THR A 204 -18.76 15.49 -8.18
N THR A 205 -17.62 14.84 -8.41
CA THR A 205 -16.45 14.91 -7.51
C THR A 205 -15.27 15.58 -8.17
N ASP A 206 -14.40 16.16 -7.33
CA ASP A 206 -13.08 16.57 -7.79
C ASP A 206 -12.30 15.37 -8.38
N PRO A 207 -11.40 15.60 -9.33
CA PRO A 207 -10.57 14.56 -9.89
C PRO A 207 -9.84 13.76 -8.81
N ILE A 208 -10.00 12.43 -8.82
CA ILE A 208 -9.36 11.54 -7.87
C ILE A 208 -8.01 11.09 -8.42
N ILE A 209 -6.94 11.41 -7.70
CA ILE A 209 -5.60 10.92 -8.00
C ILE A 209 -5.39 9.61 -7.25
N TYR A 210 -5.26 8.50 -8.00
CA TYR A 210 -5.03 7.17 -7.46
C TYR A 210 -4.02 6.43 -8.34
N ASN A 211 -2.81 6.23 -7.82
CA ASN A 211 -1.65 5.81 -8.62
C ASN A 211 -1.42 4.29 -8.61
N GLU A 212 -2.37 3.51 -8.12
CA GLU A 212 -2.26 2.06 -8.12
C GLU A 212 -2.49 1.46 -9.52
N THR A 213 -1.74 0.40 -9.82
CA THR A 213 -1.80 -0.32 -11.10
C THR A 213 -2.04 -1.81 -10.95
N GLN A 214 -2.29 -2.26 -9.73
CA GLN A 214 -2.47 -3.65 -9.40
C GLN A 214 -3.78 -3.85 -8.65
N ILE A 215 -4.58 -4.81 -9.10
CA ILE A 215 -5.76 -5.25 -8.36
C ILE A 215 -5.47 -6.62 -7.76
N PHE A 216 -5.61 -6.71 -6.44
CA PHE A 216 -5.49 -7.97 -5.73
C PHE A 216 -6.86 -8.50 -5.31
N ARG A 217 -7.01 -9.83 -5.41
CA ARG A 217 -8.05 -10.58 -4.70
C ARG A 217 -7.36 -11.46 -3.68
N LYS A 218 -7.54 -11.10 -2.42
CA LYS A 218 -6.91 -11.76 -1.27
C LYS A 218 -7.95 -12.58 -0.52
N ASN A 219 -7.49 -13.63 0.11
CA ASN A 219 -8.24 -14.41 1.08
C ASN A 219 -7.48 -14.39 2.40
N LYS A 220 -7.92 -15.15 3.39
CA LYS A 220 -7.26 -15.26 4.71
C LYS A 220 -5.81 -15.77 4.65
N LYS A 221 -5.33 -16.28 3.51
CA LYS A 221 -3.97 -16.81 3.35
C LYS A 221 -2.97 -15.65 3.17
N ASN A 222 -2.05 -15.49 4.10
CA ASN A 222 -0.96 -14.53 3.98
C ASN A 222 0.31 -15.22 3.51
N LEU A 223 0.88 -14.75 2.42
CA LEU A 223 2.16 -15.24 1.90
C LEU A 223 3.37 -14.52 2.53
N ASN A 224 3.13 -13.52 3.38
CA ASN A 224 4.15 -12.75 4.09
C ASN A 224 5.28 -12.18 3.19
N CYS A 225 4.92 -11.82 1.94
CA CYS A 225 5.90 -11.39 0.94
C CYS A 225 6.70 -10.16 1.37
N SER A 226 6.13 -9.24 2.17
CA SER A 226 6.86 -8.06 2.67
C SER A 226 8.07 -8.44 3.55
N ARG A 227 7.90 -9.44 4.44
CA ARG A 227 9.01 -9.99 5.23
C ARG A 227 10.06 -10.63 4.30
N HIS A 228 9.60 -11.45 3.38
CA HIS A 228 10.49 -12.20 2.50
C HIS A 228 11.34 -11.28 1.62
N LEU A 229 10.73 -10.25 1.03
CA LEU A 229 11.44 -9.27 0.22
C LEU A 229 12.40 -8.41 1.06
N LYS A 230 12.03 -8.09 2.31
CA LYS A 230 12.91 -7.33 3.20
C LYS A 230 14.15 -8.14 3.58
N ILE A 231 13.99 -9.42 3.95
CA ILE A 231 15.13 -10.32 4.21
C ILE A 231 16.04 -10.41 2.98
N PHE A 232 15.45 -10.56 1.79
CA PHE A 232 16.23 -10.62 0.57
C PHE A 232 17.01 -9.32 0.30
N ASN A 233 16.37 -8.18 0.44
CA ASN A 233 17.00 -6.88 0.19
C ASN A 233 18.12 -6.57 1.19
N ASP A 234 17.90 -6.88 2.48
CA ASP A 234 18.84 -6.56 3.54
C ASP A 234 20.02 -7.54 3.61
N PHE A 235 19.77 -8.83 3.36
CA PHE A 235 20.77 -9.90 3.60
C PHE A 235 21.10 -10.73 2.37
N SER A 236 20.41 -10.52 1.24
CA SER A 236 20.59 -11.34 0.05
C SER A 236 20.33 -12.84 0.27
N VAL A 237 19.31 -13.12 1.08
CA VAL A 237 18.84 -14.47 1.42
C VAL A 237 17.45 -14.69 0.85
N ILE A 238 17.24 -15.82 0.16
CA ILE A 238 15.90 -16.23 -0.23
C ILE A 238 15.28 -16.99 0.94
N PRO A 239 14.18 -16.49 1.55
CA PRO A 239 13.53 -17.16 2.66
C PRO A 239 13.05 -18.56 2.31
N ARG A 240 13.13 -19.49 3.27
CA ARG A 240 12.77 -20.90 3.10
C ARG A 240 11.37 -21.10 2.49
N PHE A 241 10.41 -20.33 2.93
CA PHE A 241 9.04 -20.37 2.41
C PHE A 241 8.98 -20.14 0.89
N CYS A 242 9.87 -19.31 0.33
CA CYS A 242 9.84 -18.94 -1.08
C CYS A 242 10.21 -20.08 -2.03
N PHE A 243 10.88 -21.13 -1.53
CA PHE A 243 11.21 -22.32 -2.32
C PHE A 243 9.98 -23.18 -2.64
N GLY A 244 8.95 -23.13 -1.82
CA GLY A 244 7.64 -23.73 -2.10
C GLY A 244 6.64 -22.80 -2.78
N CYS A 245 7.03 -21.54 -3.05
CA CYS A 245 6.11 -20.56 -3.61
C CYS A 245 6.16 -20.57 -5.14
N PHE A 246 5.04 -20.89 -5.77
CA PHE A 246 4.86 -20.86 -7.22
C PHE A 246 3.75 -19.90 -7.59
N LYS A 247 3.70 -19.49 -8.85
CA LYS A 247 2.61 -18.68 -9.39
C LYS A 247 2.26 -19.14 -10.80
N VAL A 248 0.98 -19.24 -11.07
CA VAL A 248 0.47 -19.36 -12.43
C VAL A 248 0.36 -17.95 -12.99
N GLN A 249 1.12 -17.66 -14.04
CA GLN A 249 1.08 -16.40 -14.77
C GLN A 249 0.29 -16.59 -16.05
N ILE A 250 -0.65 -15.69 -16.30
CA ILE A 250 -1.32 -15.55 -17.60
C ILE A 250 -0.95 -14.19 -18.19
N GLN A 251 -0.56 -14.19 -19.45
CA GLN A 251 -0.28 -12.98 -20.22
C GLN A 251 -1.43 -12.75 -21.20
N MET A 252 -2.15 -11.66 -21.00
CA MET A 252 -3.28 -11.29 -21.84
C MET A 252 -2.80 -10.59 -23.12
N LYS A 253 -3.62 -10.66 -24.18
CA LYS A 253 -3.30 -10.08 -25.49
C LYS A 253 -3.32 -8.55 -25.47
N ASN A 254 -4.31 -7.96 -24.80
CA ASN A 254 -4.55 -6.52 -24.76
C ASN A 254 -5.25 -6.11 -23.46
N VAL A 255 -5.53 -4.81 -23.27
CA VAL A 255 -6.14 -4.30 -22.03
C VAL A 255 -7.59 -4.74 -21.86
N ALA A 256 -8.36 -4.89 -22.92
CA ALA A 256 -9.75 -5.36 -22.83
C ALA A 256 -9.79 -6.78 -22.25
N GLU A 257 -8.88 -7.65 -22.70
CA GLU A 257 -8.76 -9.00 -22.17
C GLU A 257 -8.25 -9.04 -20.72
N LEU A 258 -7.36 -8.10 -20.32
CA LEU A 258 -6.96 -7.98 -18.92
C LEU A 258 -8.15 -7.61 -18.02
N ILE A 259 -9.03 -6.73 -18.48
CA ILE A 259 -10.25 -6.35 -17.75
C ILE A 259 -11.19 -7.54 -17.63
N LYS A 260 -11.40 -8.32 -18.70
CA LYS A 260 -12.17 -9.56 -18.66
C LYS A 260 -11.58 -10.57 -17.68
N LEU A 261 -10.25 -10.72 -17.66
CA LEU A 261 -9.55 -11.58 -16.70
C LEU A 261 -9.78 -11.10 -15.25
N TYR A 262 -9.79 -9.80 -15.00
CA TYR A 262 -10.11 -9.24 -13.70
C TYR A 262 -11.51 -9.69 -13.24
N PHE A 263 -12.53 -9.59 -14.10
CA PHE A 263 -13.87 -10.06 -13.77
C PHE A 263 -13.90 -11.58 -13.59
N LEU A 264 -13.20 -12.34 -14.43
CA LEU A 264 -13.05 -13.78 -14.25
C LEU A 264 -12.45 -14.10 -12.86
N PHE A 265 -11.43 -13.36 -12.42
CA PHE A 265 -10.83 -13.55 -11.11
C PHE A 265 -11.77 -13.23 -9.93
N ASN A 266 -12.81 -12.43 -10.14
CA ASN A 266 -13.82 -12.17 -9.11
C ASN A 266 -14.78 -13.36 -8.93
N ILE A 267 -15.12 -14.07 -10.01
CA ILE A 267 -16.07 -15.20 -10.00
C ILE A 267 -15.40 -16.56 -9.80
N LEU A 268 -14.09 -16.66 -10.01
CA LEU A 268 -13.36 -17.91 -9.78
C LEU A 268 -13.38 -18.29 -8.30
N ASP A 269 -13.95 -19.43 -8.00
CA ASP A 269 -13.91 -20.04 -6.67
C ASP A 269 -12.51 -20.66 -6.45
N LEU A 270 -11.61 -19.85 -5.92
CA LEU A 270 -10.23 -20.23 -5.60
C LEU A 270 -9.82 -19.60 -4.26
N PRO A 271 -9.23 -20.39 -3.35
CA PRO A 271 -8.71 -19.88 -2.09
C PRO A 271 -7.39 -19.10 -2.27
N ASN A 272 -6.89 -19.00 -3.48
CA ASN A 272 -5.59 -18.43 -3.81
C ASN A 272 -5.64 -16.91 -3.94
N ILE A 273 -4.55 -16.26 -3.54
CA ILE A 273 -4.35 -14.84 -3.86
C ILE A 273 -4.19 -14.70 -5.37
N ARG A 274 -4.94 -13.77 -5.95
CA ARG A 274 -4.93 -13.45 -7.38
C ARG A 274 -4.56 -12.00 -7.59
N LYS A 275 -3.93 -11.70 -8.71
CA LYS A 275 -3.52 -10.32 -9.05
C LYS A 275 -3.62 -10.09 -10.55
N CYS A 276 -4.19 -8.94 -10.94
CA CYS A 276 -4.10 -8.38 -12.28
C CYS A 276 -3.24 -7.11 -12.28
N VAL A 277 -2.43 -6.91 -13.32
CA VAL A 277 -1.46 -5.81 -13.37
C VAL A 277 -1.05 -5.46 -14.81
N VAL A 278 -0.76 -4.18 -15.04
CA VAL A 278 0.03 -3.72 -16.20
C VAL A 278 1.51 -3.66 -15.82
N GLU A 279 2.40 -4.07 -16.72
CA GLU A 279 3.83 -4.16 -16.44
C GLU A 279 4.53 -2.81 -16.66
N LEU A 280 5.12 -2.28 -15.60
CA LEU A 280 5.85 -1.01 -15.61
C LEU A 280 7.38 -1.20 -15.55
N ARG A 281 7.86 -2.39 -15.25
CA ARG A 281 9.30 -2.68 -15.11
C ARG A 281 9.93 -2.86 -16.49
N LYS A 282 10.96 -2.06 -16.78
CA LYS A 282 11.63 -2.02 -18.08
C LYS A 282 12.15 -3.39 -18.55
N ASN A 283 12.66 -4.21 -17.65
CA ASN A 283 13.32 -5.47 -17.97
C ASN A 283 12.37 -6.70 -17.89
N VAL A 284 11.06 -6.49 -17.82
CA VAL A 284 10.09 -7.57 -17.69
C VAL A 284 9.10 -7.54 -18.84
N ASN A 285 9.15 -8.57 -19.69
CA ASN A 285 8.32 -8.68 -20.90
C ASN A 285 6.84 -8.94 -20.54
N GLY A 286 5.96 -8.57 -21.47
CA GLY A 286 4.51 -8.74 -21.40
C GLY A 286 3.80 -7.59 -20.71
N ASN A 287 2.89 -6.93 -21.44
CA ASN A 287 2.21 -5.72 -21.00
C ASN A 287 1.14 -5.98 -19.92
N TYR A 288 0.36 -7.05 -20.06
CA TYR A 288 -0.87 -7.33 -19.32
C TYR A 288 -0.79 -8.70 -18.68
N LYS A 289 -0.83 -8.76 -17.35
CA LYS A 289 -0.61 -10.02 -16.64
C LYS A 289 -1.62 -10.25 -15.53
N GLY A 290 -2.02 -11.52 -15.42
CA GLY A 290 -2.66 -12.07 -14.23
C GLY A 290 -1.75 -13.06 -13.53
N TYR A 291 -1.89 -13.15 -12.21
CA TYR A 291 -1.16 -14.10 -11.38
C TYR A 291 -2.09 -14.77 -10.39
N ILE A 292 -1.90 -16.07 -10.19
CA ILE A 292 -2.50 -16.82 -9.09
C ILE A 292 -1.35 -17.45 -8.31
N PHE A 293 -1.26 -17.15 -7.01
CA PHE A 293 -0.18 -17.61 -6.16
C PHE A 293 -0.54 -18.95 -5.52
N THR A 294 0.45 -19.85 -5.46
CA THR A 294 0.28 -21.23 -4.95
C THR A 294 1.40 -21.56 -3.98
N SER A 295 1.18 -22.59 -3.15
CA SER A 295 2.11 -23.04 -2.12
C SER A 295 2.89 -24.30 -2.51
N SER A 296 2.63 -24.84 -3.70
CA SER A 296 3.34 -26.00 -4.25
C SER A 296 3.22 -26.05 -5.77
N ILE A 297 4.10 -26.81 -6.40
CA ILE A 297 4.06 -27.04 -7.85
C ILE A 297 2.83 -27.88 -8.26
N SER A 298 2.40 -28.84 -7.43
CA SER A 298 1.21 -29.65 -7.70
C SER A 298 -0.06 -28.80 -7.67
N GLU A 299 -0.18 -27.87 -6.71
CA GLU A 299 -1.26 -26.89 -6.67
C GLU A 299 -1.21 -25.98 -7.92
N ALA A 300 -0.02 -25.53 -8.31
CA ALA A 300 0.14 -24.68 -9.49
C ALA A 300 -0.30 -25.38 -10.78
N LYS A 301 -0.01 -26.69 -10.95
CA LYS A 301 -0.49 -27.46 -12.10
C LYS A 301 -2.02 -27.54 -12.15
N LYS A 302 -2.68 -27.86 -11.03
CA LYS A 302 -4.15 -27.89 -10.93
C LYS A 302 -4.78 -26.54 -11.26
N ILE A 303 -4.18 -25.47 -10.73
CA ILE A 303 -4.66 -24.10 -10.98
C ILE A 303 -4.45 -23.70 -12.45
N LEU A 304 -3.34 -24.09 -13.07
CA LEU A 304 -3.06 -23.83 -14.47
C LEU A 304 -4.14 -24.44 -15.38
N GLU A 305 -4.49 -25.70 -15.16
CA GLU A 305 -5.54 -26.41 -15.92
C GLU A 305 -6.91 -25.75 -15.70
N LYS A 306 -7.27 -25.47 -14.44
CA LYS A 306 -8.53 -24.77 -14.11
C LYS A 306 -8.59 -23.41 -14.77
N LEU A 307 -7.49 -22.63 -14.76
CA LEU A 307 -7.46 -21.31 -15.39
C LEU A 307 -7.60 -21.40 -16.91
N LYS A 308 -6.91 -22.35 -17.56
CA LYS A 308 -7.05 -22.59 -19.00
C LYS A 308 -8.50 -22.92 -19.37
N SER A 309 -9.10 -23.90 -18.72
CA SER A 309 -10.49 -24.31 -18.98
C SER A 309 -11.46 -23.14 -18.84
N ASN A 310 -11.32 -22.31 -17.79
CA ASN A 310 -12.20 -21.15 -17.60
C ASN A 310 -11.94 -20.06 -18.66
N CYS A 311 -10.68 -19.83 -19.05
CA CYS A 311 -10.38 -18.87 -20.12
C CYS A 311 -10.96 -19.32 -21.46
N ASP A 312 -10.88 -20.62 -21.78
CA ASP A 312 -11.40 -21.19 -23.04
C ASP A 312 -12.94 -21.15 -23.04
N GLU A 313 -13.61 -21.54 -21.95
CA GLU A 313 -15.07 -21.44 -21.78
C GLU A 313 -15.57 -20.00 -21.98
N LYS A 314 -14.86 -19.03 -21.39
CA LYS A 314 -15.21 -17.59 -21.49
C LYS A 314 -14.57 -16.92 -22.70
N LYS A 315 -13.95 -17.67 -23.62
CA LYS A 315 -13.33 -17.17 -24.86
C LYS A 315 -12.37 -15.99 -24.65
N LEU A 316 -11.58 -16.00 -23.55
CA LEU A 316 -10.59 -14.97 -23.28
C LEU A 316 -9.35 -15.15 -24.18
N ASN A 317 -8.87 -14.07 -24.76
CA ASN A 317 -7.67 -14.09 -25.59
C ASN A 317 -6.42 -13.83 -24.75
N TYR A 318 -5.59 -14.84 -24.61
CA TYR A 318 -4.31 -14.75 -23.93
C TYR A 318 -3.15 -15.17 -24.85
N LYS A 319 -1.95 -14.66 -24.58
CA LYS A 319 -0.73 -15.03 -25.30
C LYS A 319 -0.10 -16.31 -24.74
N LYS A 320 -0.07 -16.42 -23.41
CA LYS A 320 0.61 -17.51 -22.71
C LYS A 320 0.07 -17.70 -21.30
N ILE A 321 -0.02 -18.97 -20.87
CA ILE A 321 -0.19 -19.34 -19.47
C ILE A 321 0.98 -20.24 -19.09
N GLU A 322 1.64 -19.95 -17.98
CA GLU A 322 2.82 -20.69 -17.52
C GLU A 322 2.95 -20.68 -16.01
N ILE A 323 3.62 -21.69 -15.46
CA ILE A 323 4.00 -21.73 -14.05
C ILE A 323 5.38 -21.07 -13.92
N LYS A 324 5.52 -20.18 -12.93
CA LYS A 324 6.78 -19.56 -12.54
C LYS A 324 7.07 -19.83 -11.08
N HIS A 325 8.34 -20.00 -10.78
CA HIS A 325 8.80 -20.16 -9.41
C HIS A 325 8.97 -18.80 -8.74
N GLY A 326 8.46 -18.64 -7.54
CA GLY A 326 8.71 -17.54 -6.61
C GLY A 326 8.58 -16.11 -7.16
N CYS A 327 9.32 -15.22 -6.55
CA CYS A 327 9.39 -13.81 -6.91
C CYS A 327 10.48 -13.57 -7.95
N THR A 328 10.16 -12.78 -8.98
CA THR A 328 11.11 -12.43 -10.05
C THR A 328 12.27 -11.55 -9.55
N GLU A 329 12.08 -10.91 -8.42
CA GLU A 329 13.06 -10.09 -7.72
C GLU A 329 14.33 -10.86 -7.32
N TYR A 330 14.20 -12.18 -7.13
CA TYR A 330 15.33 -13.04 -6.77
C TYR A 330 16.20 -13.44 -7.98
N TYR A 331 15.66 -13.35 -9.20
CA TYR A 331 16.27 -13.92 -10.41
C TYR A 331 17.57 -13.23 -10.84
N GLU A 332 17.73 -11.95 -10.52
CA GLU A 332 18.95 -11.21 -10.84
C GLU A 332 20.14 -11.75 -10.06
N LYS A 333 19.95 -12.01 -8.76
CA LYS A 333 21.00 -12.45 -7.86
C LYS A 333 21.17 -13.98 -7.82
N PHE A 334 20.07 -14.69 -8.06
CA PHE A 334 19.99 -16.16 -8.08
C PHE A 334 19.28 -16.61 -9.36
N PRO A 335 19.98 -16.63 -10.52
CA PRO A 335 19.36 -16.95 -11.80
C PRO A 335 18.77 -18.38 -11.86
N GLU A 336 19.36 -19.33 -11.12
CA GLU A 336 18.88 -20.72 -11.04
C GLU A 336 17.54 -20.83 -10.33
N PHE A 337 17.18 -19.87 -9.46
CA PHE A 337 15.93 -19.87 -8.71
C PHE A 337 14.69 -19.84 -9.61
N LYS A 338 14.81 -19.33 -10.84
CA LYS A 338 13.69 -19.34 -11.81
C LYS A 338 13.43 -20.73 -12.43
N LEU A 339 14.41 -21.64 -12.36
CA LEU A 339 14.35 -22.94 -13.03
C LEU A 339 13.53 -23.94 -12.22
N ILE A 340 12.63 -24.65 -12.89
CA ILE A 340 11.83 -25.73 -12.34
C ILE A 340 12.28 -27.02 -13.06
N LYS A 341 12.87 -27.96 -12.33
CA LYS A 341 13.31 -29.26 -12.89
C LYS A 341 12.61 -30.36 -12.12
N LYS A 342 11.95 -31.29 -12.83
CA LYS A 342 11.20 -32.41 -12.25
C LYS A 342 10.28 -31.99 -11.09
N ASP A 343 9.61 -30.84 -11.24
CA ASP A 343 8.68 -30.29 -10.25
C ASP A 343 9.32 -29.75 -8.96
N GLU A 344 10.63 -29.56 -8.93
CA GLU A 344 11.37 -28.98 -7.82
C GLU A 344 12.20 -27.77 -8.25
N CYS A 345 12.48 -26.89 -7.31
CA CYS A 345 13.43 -25.81 -7.52
C CYS A 345 14.86 -26.37 -7.54
N LEU A 346 15.67 -25.97 -8.53
CA LEU A 346 17.06 -26.41 -8.63
C LEU A 346 17.96 -25.80 -7.56
N ASN A 347 17.56 -24.69 -6.97
CA ASN A 347 18.33 -24.03 -5.94
C ASN A 347 18.00 -24.64 -4.58
N ILE A 348 19.02 -25.08 -3.86
CA ILE A 348 18.86 -25.68 -2.54
C ILE A 348 18.94 -24.59 -1.49
N TYR A 349 18.02 -24.60 -0.54
CA TYR A 349 18.04 -23.73 0.62
C TYR A 349 19.32 -23.98 1.45
N LYS A 350 20.05 -22.92 1.76
CA LYS A 350 21.31 -23.02 2.51
C LYS A 350 21.00 -22.98 4.01
N GLU A 351 21.51 -23.96 4.76
CA GLU A 351 21.25 -24.08 6.21
C GLU A 351 21.63 -22.82 7.01
N ASN A 352 22.71 -22.14 6.61
CA ASN A 352 23.11 -20.88 7.28
C ASN A 352 22.12 -19.74 7.08
N TRP A 353 21.22 -19.81 6.11
CA TRP A 353 20.18 -18.81 5.89
C TRP A 353 19.10 -18.82 6.98
N LEU A 354 18.87 -19.98 7.60
CA LEU A 354 17.90 -20.11 8.70
C LEU A 354 18.28 -19.25 9.89
N SER A 355 19.56 -19.14 10.22
CA SER A 355 20.04 -18.29 11.32
C SER A 355 19.77 -16.81 11.04
N ILE A 356 19.91 -16.38 9.78
CA ILE A 356 19.64 -15.01 9.34
C ILE A 356 18.14 -14.70 9.42
N GLU A 357 17.28 -15.62 8.93
CA GLU A 357 15.83 -15.47 9.05
C GLU A 357 15.39 -15.37 10.51
N ASN A 358 15.91 -16.24 11.39
CA ASN A 358 15.57 -16.25 12.81
C ASN A 358 16.04 -14.97 13.52
N LYS A 359 17.23 -14.47 13.19
CA LYS A 359 17.73 -13.19 13.71
C LYS A 359 16.83 -12.04 13.26
N PHE A 360 16.51 -11.98 11.98
CA PHE A 360 15.61 -10.97 11.42
C PHE A 360 14.25 -10.97 12.11
N ASP A 361 13.66 -12.15 12.33
CA ASP A 361 12.36 -12.28 12.98
C ASP A 361 12.39 -11.79 14.44
N LYS A 362 13.49 -12.08 15.18
CA LYS A 362 13.67 -11.57 16.55
C LYS A 362 13.79 -10.05 16.61
N GLU A 363 14.52 -9.47 15.67
CA GLU A 363 14.72 -8.02 15.59
C GLU A 363 13.50 -7.27 15.04
N ASN A 364 12.62 -7.96 14.33
CA ASN A 364 11.43 -7.39 13.66
C ASN A 364 10.11 -7.99 14.18
N LEU A 365 10.00 -8.19 15.51
CA LEU A 365 8.78 -8.70 16.17
C LEU A 365 7.48 -8.02 15.73
N ILE A 366 7.55 -6.73 15.35
CA ILE A 366 6.42 -5.96 14.85
C ILE A 366 5.85 -6.56 13.56
N LEU A 367 6.74 -7.04 12.65
CA LEU A 367 6.31 -7.71 11.42
C LEU A 367 5.61 -9.04 11.70
N GLU A 368 5.96 -9.71 12.76
CA GLU A 368 5.32 -10.95 13.18
C GLU A 368 3.92 -10.73 13.75
N GLN A 369 3.75 -9.72 14.61
CA GLN A 369 2.42 -9.31 15.09
C GLN A 369 1.52 -8.81 13.97
N ASP A 370 2.07 -8.19 12.92
CA ASP A 370 1.34 -7.80 11.72
C ASP A 370 0.87 -9.00 10.89
N ARG A 371 1.55 -10.15 10.97
CA ARG A 371 1.15 -11.37 10.25
C ARG A 371 -0.25 -11.82 10.63
N GLU A 372 -0.56 -11.86 11.91
CA GLU A 372 -1.85 -12.34 12.42
C GLU A 372 -3.00 -11.40 12.10
N ARG A 373 -2.74 -10.12 11.89
CA ARG A 373 -3.75 -9.06 11.81
C ARG A 373 -4.11 -8.60 10.39
N ARG A 374 -3.27 -8.90 9.38
CA ARG A 374 -3.50 -8.50 7.99
C ARG A 374 -4.37 -9.47 7.18
N PHE A 375 -5.02 -10.41 7.83
CA PHE A 375 -5.86 -11.38 7.17
C PHE A 375 -7.26 -10.84 6.94
N SER A 376 -7.42 -10.12 5.85
CA SER A 376 -8.73 -9.69 5.40
C SER A 376 -8.98 -10.20 4.00
N ASN A 377 -10.16 -10.79 3.81
CA ASN A 377 -10.64 -11.09 2.48
C ASN A 377 -10.93 -9.77 1.77
N THR A 378 -10.49 -9.66 0.53
CA THR A 378 -10.97 -8.59 -0.34
C THR A 378 -12.40 -8.88 -0.77
N ILE A 379 -13.15 -7.82 -1.03
CA ILE A 379 -14.45 -7.90 -1.68
C ILE A 379 -14.24 -8.38 -3.12
N ASN A 380 -14.95 -9.42 -3.54
CA ASN A 380 -14.87 -9.97 -4.91
C ASN A 380 -15.89 -9.29 -5.86
N THR A 381 -16.17 -8.02 -5.63
CA THR A 381 -17.11 -7.23 -6.42
C THR A 381 -16.42 -5.96 -6.89
N PHE A 382 -16.74 -5.51 -8.09
CA PHE A 382 -16.24 -4.26 -8.66
C PHE A 382 -16.58 -3.07 -7.74
N ASN A 383 -15.60 -2.27 -7.40
CA ASN A 383 -15.68 -1.15 -6.47
C ASN A 383 -14.90 0.07 -7.00
N LEU A 384 -14.95 1.19 -6.29
CA LEU A 384 -14.28 2.42 -6.71
C LEU A 384 -12.76 2.27 -6.84
N SER A 385 -12.10 1.54 -5.94
CA SER A 385 -10.65 1.27 -6.04
C SER A 385 -10.32 0.52 -7.33
N ASP A 386 -11.08 -0.53 -7.65
CA ASP A 386 -10.91 -1.30 -8.88
C ASP A 386 -11.08 -0.43 -10.12
N TYR A 387 -12.15 0.38 -10.13
CA TYR A 387 -12.42 1.29 -11.23
C TYR A 387 -11.24 2.23 -11.51
N LEU A 388 -10.70 2.85 -10.46
CA LEU A 388 -9.56 3.78 -10.61
C LEU A 388 -8.29 3.09 -11.11
N VAL A 389 -8.02 1.86 -10.65
CA VAL A 389 -6.91 1.05 -11.17
C VAL A 389 -7.14 0.69 -12.63
N ILE A 390 -8.35 0.26 -13.01
CA ILE A 390 -8.66 -0.06 -14.41
C ILE A 390 -8.56 1.18 -15.29
N LYS A 391 -8.97 2.35 -14.82
CA LYS A 391 -8.77 3.61 -15.52
C LYS A 391 -7.28 3.90 -15.77
N ASN A 392 -6.41 3.54 -14.84
CA ASN A 392 -4.97 3.58 -15.05
C ASN A 392 -4.50 2.56 -16.10
N TRP A 393 -5.07 1.35 -16.16
CA TRP A 393 -4.76 0.38 -17.24
C TRP A 393 -5.18 0.88 -18.62
N LEU A 394 -6.35 1.52 -18.72
CA LEU A 394 -6.82 2.13 -19.98
C LEU A 394 -5.88 3.26 -20.43
N SER A 395 -5.39 4.07 -19.47
CA SER A 395 -4.42 5.12 -19.75
C SER A 395 -3.06 4.55 -20.17
N TYR A 396 -2.61 3.47 -19.55
CA TYR A 396 -1.43 2.71 -19.96
C TYR A 396 -1.59 2.21 -21.41
N ALA A 397 -2.71 1.57 -21.73
CA ALA A 397 -3.03 1.06 -23.05
C ALA A 397 -2.97 2.15 -24.11
N LYS A 398 -3.58 3.31 -23.85
CA LYS A 398 -3.53 4.47 -24.74
C LYS A 398 -2.10 4.94 -25.02
N ILE A 399 -1.24 5.00 -23.99
CA ILE A 399 0.16 5.42 -24.14
C ILE A 399 0.94 4.46 -25.04
N ILE A 400 0.76 3.15 -24.83
CA ILE A 400 1.46 2.13 -25.63
C ILE A 400 0.75 1.79 -26.95
N ARG A 401 -0.30 2.53 -27.34
CA ARG A 401 -1.09 2.37 -28.56
C ARG A 401 -1.84 1.04 -28.66
N ASP A 402 -2.31 0.51 -27.56
CA ASP A 402 -3.26 -0.60 -27.54
C ASP A 402 -4.68 -0.06 -27.68
N GLU A 403 -5.21 -0.08 -28.91
CA GLU A 403 -6.52 0.51 -29.27
C GLU A 403 -7.71 -0.22 -28.64
N SER A 404 -7.50 -1.41 -28.04
CA SER A 404 -8.59 -2.19 -27.43
C SER A 404 -9.30 -1.47 -26.27
N TYR A 405 -8.65 -0.47 -25.66
CA TYR A 405 -9.28 0.35 -24.63
C TYR A 405 -10.55 1.05 -25.12
N LYS A 406 -10.64 1.39 -26.44
CA LYS A 406 -11.78 2.10 -27.03
C LYS A 406 -13.08 1.28 -27.00
N TYR A 407 -12.97 -0.04 -26.93
CA TYR A 407 -14.16 -0.90 -26.82
C TYR A 407 -14.85 -0.80 -25.44
N ILE A 408 -14.14 -0.26 -24.45
CA ILE A 408 -14.60 -0.22 -23.07
C ILE A 408 -14.77 1.21 -22.56
N PHE A 409 -14.04 2.17 -23.15
CA PHE A 409 -14.00 3.54 -22.64
C PHE A 409 -13.70 4.56 -23.74
N ASP A 410 -14.60 5.54 -23.90
CA ASP A 410 -14.54 6.59 -24.94
C ASP A 410 -14.19 7.98 -24.39
N LYS A 411 -14.15 8.15 -23.05
CA LYS A 411 -13.93 9.46 -22.46
C LYS A 411 -12.43 9.81 -22.37
N LYS A 412 -12.15 11.09 -22.10
CA LYS A 412 -10.79 11.59 -22.00
C LYS A 412 -10.04 10.91 -20.85
N LEU A 413 -8.96 10.22 -21.19
CA LEU A 413 -8.02 9.65 -20.24
C LEU A 413 -6.89 10.64 -20.01
N ASN A 414 -6.85 11.22 -18.82
CA ASN A 414 -5.78 12.13 -18.40
C ASN A 414 -4.89 11.33 -17.43
N ASN A 415 -3.70 10.94 -17.89
CA ASN A 415 -2.78 10.29 -16.97
C ASN A 415 -1.33 10.71 -17.24
N ILE A 416 -0.86 11.62 -16.40
CA ILE A 416 0.53 12.10 -16.40
C ILE A 416 1.43 11.13 -15.63
N PHE A 417 0.86 10.35 -14.69
CA PHE A 417 1.61 9.48 -13.78
C PHE A 417 2.51 8.47 -14.48
N PHE A 418 2.01 7.81 -15.54
CA PHE A 418 2.80 6.79 -16.24
C PHE A 418 3.73 7.34 -17.31
N LYS A 419 3.51 8.56 -17.78
CA LYS A 419 4.21 9.06 -18.96
C LYS A 419 5.73 8.95 -18.77
N ASN A 420 6.26 9.49 -17.68
CA ASN A 420 7.70 9.48 -17.40
C ASN A 420 8.27 8.06 -17.24
N ILE A 421 7.47 7.11 -16.73
CA ILE A 421 7.88 5.70 -16.55
C ILE A 421 7.86 4.96 -17.90
N LEU A 422 6.89 5.26 -18.75
CA LEU A 422 6.64 4.53 -19.99
C LEU A 422 7.38 5.12 -21.19
N ASP A 423 7.66 6.42 -21.23
CA ASP A 423 8.35 7.06 -22.36
C ASP A 423 9.59 6.28 -22.83
N PRO A 424 10.50 5.84 -21.95
CA PRO A 424 11.67 5.04 -22.36
C PRO A 424 11.34 3.62 -22.83
N GLN A 425 10.10 3.16 -22.62
CA GLN A 425 9.66 1.79 -22.87
C GLN A 425 8.62 1.68 -24.01
N ILE A 426 8.09 2.79 -24.50
CA ILE A 426 6.94 2.80 -25.44
C ILE A 426 7.21 1.90 -26.67
N LYS A 427 8.39 1.99 -27.27
CA LYS A 427 8.74 1.18 -28.46
C LYS A 427 8.71 -0.33 -28.15
N LEU A 428 9.28 -0.73 -27.01
CA LEU A 428 9.28 -2.12 -26.56
C LEU A 428 7.86 -2.60 -26.27
N ARG A 429 7.09 -1.81 -25.53
CA ARG A 429 5.71 -2.16 -25.14
C ARG A 429 4.77 -2.25 -26.34
N ASN A 430 4.95 -1.36 -27.32
CA ASN A 430 4.20 -1.41 -28.57
C ASN A 430 4.54 -2.66 -29.38
N LYS A 431 5.84 -3.01 -29.50
CA LYS A 431 6.26 -4.25 -30.19
C LYS A 431 5.68 -5.51 -29.54
N GLU A 432 5.47 -5.49 -28.24
CA GLU A 432 4.88 -6.61 -27.51
C GLU A 432 3.36 -6.77 -27.73
N LEU A 433 2.68 -5.82 -28.35
CA LEU A 433 1.26 -5.96 -28.74
C LEU A 433 1.09 -6.80 -30.00
N LEU A 434 2.05 -6.73 -30.90
CA LEU A 434 2.08 -7.51 -32.14
C LEU A 434 2.38 -8.99 -31.84
#